data_7bcd58d13fa85d377a47566b18d6b343
#
_entry.id   7bcd58d13fa85d377a47566b18d6b343
#
_cell.length_a   1.000
_cell.length_b   1.000
_cell.length_c   1.000
_cell.angle_alpha   90.00
_cell.angle_beta   90.00
_cell.angle_gamma   90.00
#
_symmetry.space_group_name_H-M   'P 1'
#
loop_
_entity.id
_entity.type
_entity.pdbx_description
1 polymer ?
#
loop_
_entity_poly.entity_id
_entity_poly.type
_entity_poly.pdbx_seq_one_letter_code
_entity_poly.pdbx_strand_id
1 'polypeptide(L)'
;MTVLKTKRAEGTYISTVIFVLIAVIFIGLIINLFSIIAAKSQMDAAADQLTRQIQLAGEVSADTDRLFSDITGHIGAAENIRYSVSTHYLTGKKIQLATPFSVTVTGTAYLGGFGDFNIFPINLVSYGAGVSEEYWK
;
A
#
# COMPACT_ATOMS: atom_id res chain seq x y z
N MET A 1 25.31 48.92 26.74
CA MET A 1 25.17 47.46 27.08
C MET A 1 23.81 46.86 26.74
N THR A 2 22.82 47.60 26.34
CA THR A 2 21.45 47.12 26.04
C THR A 2 21.31 46.48 24.64
N VAL A 3 22.08 46.92 23.64
CA VAL A 3 21.98 46.50 22.23
C VAL A 3 22.45 45.03 22.03
N LEU A 4 23.40 44.55 22.83
CA LEU A 4 23.89 43.17 22.73
C LEU A 4 22.91 42.12 23.29
N LYS A 5 22.04 42.51 24.24
CA LYS A 5 20.99 41.64 24.79
C LYS A 5 19.85 41.40 23.79
N THR A 6 19.48 42.43 23.02
CA THR A 6 18.42 42.33 22.00
C THR A 6 18.82 41.42 20.86
N LYS A 7 20.04 41.50 20.35
CA LYS A 7 20.54 40.62 19.26
C LYS A 7 20.59 39.12 19.66
N ARG A 8 20.91 38.84 20.93
CA ARG A 8 20.89 37.46 21.43
C ARG A 8 19.45 36.92 21.57
N ALA A 9 18.52 37.74 22.00
CA ALA A 9 17.11 37.38 22.12
C ALA A 9 16.46 37.11 20.73
N GLU A 10 16.77 37.96 19.74
CA GLU A 10 16.30 37.77 18.37
C GLU A 10 16.86 36.51 17.72
N GLY A 11 18.17 36.21 17.90
CA GLY A 11 18.80 35.01 17.40
C GLY A 11 18.19 33.71 18.02
N THR A 12 17.86 33.75 19.31
CA THR A 12 17.22 32.63 20.00
C THR A 12 15.79 32.41 19.51
N TYR A 13 15.04 33.50 19.27
CA TYR A 13 13.68 33.40 18.74
C TYR A 13 13.64 32.80 17.34
N ILE A 14 14.49 33.27 16.42
CA ILE A 14 14.61 32.74 15.06
C ILE A 14 15.00 31.26 15.09
N SER A 15 15.98 30.89 15.91
CA SER A 15 16.40 29.50 16.07
C SER A 15 15.26 28.59 16.56
N THR A 16 14.47 29.07 17.50
CA THR A 16 13.31 28.32 18.03
C THR A 16 12.24 28.13 16.95
N VAL A 17 11.94 29.15 16.15
CA VAL A 17 10.98 29.08 15.06
C VAL A 17 11.42 28.04 14.00
N ILE A 18 12.71 28.07 13.63
CA ILE A 18 13.28 27.11 12.68
C ILE A 18 13.19 25.69 13.24
N PHE A 19 13.53 25.51 14.51
CA PHE A 19 13.45 24.20 15.16
C PHE A 19 12.02 23.64 15.18
N VAL A 20 11.03 24.47 15.51
CA VAL A 20 9.61 24.09 15.48
C VAL A 20 9.17 23.70 14.06
N LEU A 21 9.57 24.48 13.06
CA LEU A 21 9.26 24.19 11.67
C LEU A 21 9.83 22.84 11.22
N ILE A 22 11.09 22.56 11.57
CA ILE A 22 11.72 21.27 11.28
C ILE A 22 10.96 20.14 11.99
N ALA A 23 10.60 20.33 13.26
CA ALA A 23 9.86 19.32 14.04
C ALA A 23 8.50 19.00 13.40
N VAL A 24 7.76 19.99 12.91
CA VAL A 24 6.48 19.80 12.23
C VAL A 24 6.65 19.00 10.93
N ILE A 25 7.69 19.31 10.15
CA ILE A 25 8.00 18.55 8.93
C ILE A 25 8.30 17.08 9.27
N PHE A 26 9.11 16.81 10.30
CA PHE A 26 9.41 15.44 10.74
C PHE A 26 8.15 14.68 11.18
N ILE A 27 7.27 15.31 11.94
CA ILE A 27 6.00 14.71 12.36
C ILE A 27 5.15 14.35 11.13
N GLY A 28 5.06 15.23 10.14
CA GLY A 28 4.34 14.98 8.90
C GLY A 28 4.90 13.79 8.12
N LEU A 29 6.22 13.66 8.04
CA LEU A 29 6.89 12.51 7.40
C LEU A 29 6.60 11.20 8.14
N ILE A 30 6.61 11.21 9.46
CA ILE A 30 6.30 10.03 10.28
C ILE A 30 4.86 9.57 10.03
N ILE A 31 3.89 10.48 10.05
CA ILE A 31 2.48 10.16 9.78
C ILE A 31 2.32 9.56 8.37
N ASN A 32 2.98 10.15 7.37
CA ASN A 32 2.94 9.65 6.00
C ASN A 32 3.54 8.24 5.90
N LEU A 33 4.65 7.97 6.58
CA LEU A 33 5.26 6.65 6.61
C LEU A 33 4.32 5.59 7.23
N PHE A 34 3.64 5.91 8.33
CA PHE A 34 2.64 5.02 8.92
C PHE A 34 1.48 4.72 7.96
N SER A 35 1.03 5.70 7.20
CA SER A 35 -0.02 5.51 6.19
C SER A 35 0.42 4.52 5.10
N ILE A 36 1.67 4.59 4.65
CA ILE A 36 2.23 3.66 3.66
C ILE A 36 2.32 2.23 4.23
N ILE A 37 2.76 2.08 5.47
CA ILE A 37 2.83 0.78 6.16
C ILE A 37 1.42 0.18 6.30
N ALA A 38 0.42 0.99 6.66
CA ALA A 38 -0.97 0.56 6.75
C ALA A 38 -1.50 0.12 5.38
N ALA A 39 -1.24 0.87 4.31
CA ALA A 39 -1.60 0.50 2.96
C ALA A 39 -0.96 -0.83 2.53
N LYS A 40 0.32 -1.03 2.83
CA LYS A 40 1.01 -2.30 2.57
C LYS A 40 0.35 -3.47 3.30
N SER A 41 0.02 -3.31 4.59
CA SER A 41 -0.67 -4.33 5.37
C SER A 41 -2.05 -4.66 4.81
N GLN A 42 -2.79 -3.67 4.33
CA GLN A 42 -4.08 -3.88 3.67
C GLN A 42 -3.93 -4.60 2.33
N MET A 43 -2.87 -4.31 1.56
CA MET A 43 -2.57 -5.01 0.31
C MET A 43 -2.16 -6.48 0.57
N ASP A 44 -1.42 -6.76 1.64
CA ASP A 44 -1.09 -8.13 2.05
C ASP A 44 -2.38 -8.90 2.40
N ALA A 45 -3.28 -8.31 3.18
CA ALA A 45 -4.57 -8.90 3.48
C ALA A 45 -5.44 -9.11 2.24
N ALA A 46 -5.39 -8.20 1.26
CA ALA A 46 -6.07 -8.35 -0.02
C ALA A 46 -5.52 -9.53 -0.82
N ALA A 47 -4.20 -9.69 -0.90
CA ALA A 47 -3.56 -10.82 -1.57
C ALA A 47 -3.98 -12.16 -0.93
N ASP A 48 -4.02 -12.23 0.39
CA ASP A 48 -4.44 -13.44 1.13
C ASP A 48 -5.92 -13.77 0.90
N GLN A 49 -6.80 -12.77 0.93
CA GLN A 49 -8.24 -12.98 0.68
C GLN A 49 -8.52 -13.41 -0.75
N LEU A 50 -7.85 -12.80 -1.75
CA LEU A 50 -7.96 -13.21 -3.15
C LEU A 50 -7.43 -14.63 -3.35
N THR A 51 -6.29 -14.95 -2.74
CA THR A 51 -5.72 -16.30 -2.78
C THR A 51 -6.73 -17.32 -2.26
N ARG A 52 -7.33 -17.05 -1.10
CA ARG A 52 -8.33 -17.96 -0.53
C ARG A 52 -9.59 -18.08 -1.40
N GLN A 53 -10.07 -16.98 -1.97
CA GLN A 53 -11.22 -17.00 -2.88
C GLN A 53 -10.93 -17.84 -4.12
N ILE A 54 -9.79 -17.66 -4.76
CA ILE A 54 -9.39 -18.42 -5.96
C ILE A 54 -9.14 -19.88 -5.60
N GLN A 55 -8.56 -20.17 -4.45
CA GLN A 55 -8.32 -21.54 -3.96
C GLN A 55 -9.63 -22.33 -3.85
N LEU A 56 -10.67 -21.74 -3.27
CA LEU A 56 -11.97 -22.37 -3.07
C LEU A 56 -12.81 -22.41 -4.35
N ALA A 57 -12.75 -21.35 -5.18
CA ALA A 57 -13.53 -21.28 -6.41
C ALA A 57 -12.89 -22.05 -7.57
N GLY A 58 -11.58 -22.30 -7.54
CA GLY A 58 -10.83 -22.93 -8.62
C GLY A 58 -10.81 -22.13 -9.92
N GLU A 59 -11.17 -20.86 -9.87
CA GLU A 59 -11.18 -19.98 -11.05
C GLU A 59 -10.98 -18.51 -10.66
N VAL A 60 -10.54 -17.72 -11.62
CA VAL A 60 -10.51 -16.25 -11.53
C VAL A 60 -11.75 -15.71 -12.22
N SER A 61 -12.77 -15.40 -11.43
CA SER A 61 -14.10 -14.99 -11.91
C SER A 61 -14.41 -13.51 -11.63
N ALA A 62 -15.58 -13.08 -12.10
CA ALA A 62 -16.09 -11.74 -11.79
C ALA A 62 -16.27 -11.49 -10.28
N ASP A 63 -16.48 -12.54 -9.49
CA ASP A 63 -16.56 -12.42 -8.03
C ASP A 63 -15.20 -12.10 -7.41
N THR A 64 -14.11 -12.62 -8.00
CA THR A 64 -12.74 -12.24 -7.62
C THR A 64 -12.50 -10.75 -7.90
N ASP A 65 -12.93 -10.24 -9.06
CA ASP A 65 -12.79 -8.84 -9.42
C ASP A 65 -13.62 -7.92 -8.50
N ARG A 66 -14.83 -8.34 -8.13
CA ARG A 66 -15.68 -7.61 -7.17
C ARG A 66 -15.06 -7.55 -5.79
N LEU A 67 -14.58 -8.69 -5.28
CA LEU A 67 -13.89 -8.76 -3.99
C LEU A 67 -12.67 -7.85 -3.98
N PHE A 68 -11.86 -7.89 -5.04
CA PHE A 68 -10.70 -7.02 -5.18
C PHE A 68 -11.09 -5.54 -5.16
N SER A 69 -12.11 -5.15 -5.93
CA SER A 69 -12.59 -3.76 -5.98
C SER A 69 -13.10 -3.29 -4.61
N ASP A 70 -13.81 -4.16 -3.89
CA ASP A 70 -14.34 -3.85 -2.57
C ASP A 70 -13.23 -3.64 -1.54
N ILE A 71 -12.24 -4.53 -1.51
CA ILE A 71 -11.12 -4.43 -0.59
C ILE A 71 -10.25 -3.21 -0.90
N THR A 72 -9.92 -2.98 -2.18
CA THR A 72 -8.99 -1.92 -2.57
C THR A 72 -9.62 -0.54 -2.52
N GLY A 73 -10.94 -0.43 -2.61
CA GLY A 73 -11.67 0.84 -2.45
C GLY A 73 -11.47 1.50 -1.08
N HIS A 74 -11.00 0.77 -0.08
CA HIS A 74 -10.73 1.26 1.26
C HIS A 74 -9.25 1.58 1.52
N ILE A 75 -8.36 1.33 0.55
CA ILE A 75 -6.92 1.61 0.69
C ILE A 75 -6.63 3.05 0.25
N GLY A 76 -6.51 3.96 1.23
CA GLY A 76 -6.39 5.40 0.95
C GLY A 76 -4.99 5.92 0.62
N ALA A 77 -3.93 5.18 0.97
CA ALA A 77 -2.54 5.66 0.82
C ALA A 77 -1.78 5.02 -0.35
N ALA A 78 -2.44 4.19 -1.15
CA ALA A 78 -1.87 3.59 -2.35
C ALA A 78 -2.79 3.83 -3.55
N GLU A 79 -2.18 4.06 -4.69
CA GLU A 79 -2.85 4.31 -5.97
C GLU A 79 -2.49 3.22 -6.99
N ASN A 80 -3.25 3.14 -8.08
CA ASN A 80 -3.02 2.20 -9.18
C ASN A 80 -2.91 0.74 -8.70
N ILE A 81 -3.74 0.36 -7.72
CA ILE A 81 -3.73 -0.98 -7.16
C ILE A 81 -4.28 -1.95 -8.20
N ARG A 82 -3.52 -3.01 -8.47
CA ARG A 82 -3.86 -4.06 -9.44
C ARG A 82 -3.46 -5.41 -8.88
N TYR A 83 -4.15 -6.45 -9.35
CA TYR A 83 -3.74 -7.82 -9.06
C TYR A 83 -3.45 -8.60 -10.34
N SER A 84 -2.63 -9.61 -10.23
CA SER A 84 -2.35 -10.58 -11.27
C SER A 84 -2.27 -11.98 -10.66
N VAL A 85 -2.71 -12.97 -11.41
CA VAL A 85 -2.66 -14.38 -11.01
C VAL A 85 -1.77 -15.12 -11.97
N SER A 86 -0.77 -15.80 -11.44
CA SER A 86 0.15 -16.65 -12.19
C SER A 86 -0.12 -18.11 -11.87
N THR A 87 -0.53 -18.88 -12.89
CA THR A 87 -0.85 -20.31 -12.78
C THR A 87 -0.93 -20.96 -14.16
N HIS A 88 -1.06 -22.28 -14.17
CA HIS A 88 -1.44 -23.05 -15.38
C HIS A 88 -2.97 -23.14 -15.44
N TYR A 89 -3.57 -22.36 -16.35
CA TYR A 89 -5.00 -22.41 -16.59
C TYR A 89 -5.38 -23.63 -17.47
N LEU A 90 -6.52 -24.25 -17.17
CA LEU A 90 -7.15 -25.26 -18.04
C LEU A 90 -7.79 -24.56 -19.26
N THR A 91 -9.07 -24.29 -19.17
CA THR A 91 -9.84 -23.60 -20.22
C THR A 91 -10.49 -22.38 -19.60
N GLY A 92 -10.35 -21.24 -20.25
CA GLY A 92 -10.76 -19.96 -19.66
C GLY A 92 -9.83 -19.60 -18.50
N LYS A 93 -10.40 -19.19 -17.35
CA LYS A 93 -9.63 -18.84 -16.15
C LYS A 93 -9.74 -19.89 -15.04
N LYS A 94 -10.02 -21.16 -15.40
CA LYS A 94 -10.16 -22.29 -14.47
C LYS A 94 -8.82 -22.88 -14.08
N ILE A 95 -8.67 -23.24 -12.83
CA ILE A 95 -7.45 -23.83 -12.26
C ILE A 95 -7.83 -25.21 -11.72
N GLN A 96 -7.15 -26.27 -12.21
CA GLN A 96 -7.44 -27.65 -11.82
C GLN A 96 -7.00 -27.92 -10.37
N LEU A 97 -7.66 -28.91 -9.75
CA LEU A 97 -7.32 -29.42 -8.42
C LEU A 97 -5.81 -29.66 -8.26
N ALA A 98 -5.27 -29.30 -7.12
CA ALA A 98 -3.87 -29.43 -6.76
C ALA A 98 -2.88 -28.62 -7.64
N THR A 99 -3.38 -27.72 -8.51
CA THR A 99 -2.51 -26.83 -9.30
C THR A 99 -2.10 -25.64 -8.45
N PRO A 100 -0.79 -25.37 -8.30
CA PRO A 100 -0.31 -24.21 -7.57
C PRO A 100 -0.58 -22.92 -8.37
N PHE A 101 -0.89 -21.85 -7.66
CA PHE A 101 -1.03 -20.52 -8.21
C PHE A 101 -0.46 -19.47 -7.25
N SER A 102 -0.15 -18.31 -7.79
CA SER A 102 0.25 -17.16 -6.99
C SER A 102 -0.55 -15.91 -7.39
N VAL A 103 -0.92 -15.14 -6.39
CA VAL A 103 -1.58 -13.85 -6.55
C VAL A 103 -0.57 -12.77 -6.20
N THR A 104 -0.40 -11.79 -7.07
CA THR A 104 0.44 -10.63 -6.83
C THR A 104 -0.43 -9.39 -6.87
N VAL A 105 -0.43 -8.62 -5.80
CA VAL A 105 -1.10 -7.32 -5.71
C VAL A 105 -0.03 -6.24 -5.74
N THR A 106 -0.16 -5.29 -6.66
CA THR A 106 0.78 -4.18 -6.83
C THR A 106 0.06 -2.85 -6.68
N GLY A 107 0.74 -1.86 -6.15
CA GLY A 107 0.23 -0.50 -6.03
C GLY A 107 1.38 0.48 -5.86
N THR A 108 1.10 1.76 -5.97
CA THR A 108 2.08 2.83 -5.77
C THR A 108 1.64 3.71 -4.61
N ALA A 109 2.51 3.90 -3.65
CA ALA A 109 2.35 4.88 -2.58
C ALA A 109 3.41 5.98 -2.74
N TYR A 110 3.18 7.14 -2.14
CA TYR A 110 4.12 8.25 -2.24
C TYR A 110 4.60 8.67 -0.85
N LEU A 111 5.92 8.72 -0.69
CA LEU A 111 6.54 9.22 0.52
C LEU A 111 6.88 10.70 0.35
N GLY A 112 6.46 11.48 1.33
CA GLY A 112 6.70 12.93 1.37
C GLY A 112 5.81 13.69 0.39
N GLY A 113 5.30 14.79 0.83
CA GLY A 113 4.43 15.67 0.07
C GLY A 113 3.28 16.18 0.93
N PHE A 114 2.75 17.32 0.54
CA PHE A 114 1.56 17.90 1.12
C PHE A 114 0.52 18.05 0.00
N GLY A 115 -0.63 17.40 0.15
CA GLY A 115 -1.67 17.42 -0.87
C GLY A 115 -1.22 16.68 -2.14
N ASP A 116 -1.35 17.33 -3.30
CA ASP A 116 -1.01 16.75 -4.61
C ASP A 116 0.51 16.70 -4.91
N PHE A 117 1.35 17.14 -3.98
CA PHE A 117 2.81 17.12 -4.12
C PHE A 117 3.37 15.75 -3.70
N ASN A 118 3.40 14.83 -4.63
CA ASN A 118 3.97 13.49 -4.45
C ASN A 118 5.47 13.52 -4.79
N ILE A 119 6.35 13.31 -3.79
CA ILE A 119 7.81 13.48 -4.00
C ILE A 119 8.47 12.16 -4.39
N PHE A 120 8.29 11.09 -3.61
CA PHE A 120 8.95 9.81 -3.84
C PHE A 120 7.94 8.68 -4.04
N PRO A 121 7.80 8.14 -5.27
CA PRO A 121 6.95 6.97 -5.50
C PRO A 121 7.60 5.71 -4.91
N ILE A 122 6.83 4.93 -4.17
CA ILE A 122 7.22 3.64 -3.62
C ILE A 122 6.30 2.59 -4.20
N ASN A 123 6.86 1.60 -4.89
CA ASN A 123 6.10 0.47 -5.37
C ASN A 123 5.85 -0.53 -4.24
N LEU A 124 4.59 -0.76 -3.95
CA LEU A 124 4.15 -1.77 -2.99
C LEU A 124 3.79 -3.05 -3.75
N VAL A 125 4.28 -4.17 -3.27
CA VAL A 125 4.02 -5.48 -3.87
C VAL A 125 3.67 -6.45 -2.75
N SER A 126 2.56 -7.17 -2.91
CA SER A 126 2.08 -8.17 -1.96
C SER A 126 1.87 -9.48 -2.69
N TYR A 127 2.22 -10.59 -2.05
CA TYR A 127 2.15 -11.93 -2.64
C TYR A 127 1.26 -12.82 -1.79
N GLY A 128 0.39 -13.58 -2.48
CA GLY A 128 -0.29 -14.73 -1.92
C GLY A 128 0.00 -15.96 -2.77
N ALA A 129 0.10 -17.12 -2.16
CA ALA A 129 0.27 -18.38 -2.87
C ALA A 129 -0.71 -19.43 -2.34
N GLY A 130 -1.29 -20.20 -3.24
CA GLY A 130 -2.26 -21.24 -2.91
C GLY A 130 -2.24 -22.38 -3.90
N VAL A 131 -3.07 -23.36 -3.61
CA VAL A 131 -3.30 -24.53 -4.45
C VAL A 131 -4.81 -24.67 -4.64
N SER A 132 -5.28 -24.86 -5.87
CA SER A 132 -6.71 -25.02 -6.15
C SER A 132 -7.28 -26.25 -5.46
N GLU A 133 -8.42 -26.08 -4.80
CA GLU A 133 -9.18 -27.16 -4.14
C GLU A 133 -10.34 -27.66 -4.99
N GLU A 134 -10.60 -27.04 -6.15
CA GLU A 134 -11.73 -27.39 -7.02
C GLU A 134 -11.32 -28.32 -8.16
N TYR A 135 -12.15 -29.33 -8.41
CA TYR A 135 -11.97 -30.29 -9.48
C TYR A 135 -12.91 -30.02 -10.67
N TRP A 136 -12.33 -29.67 -11.79
CA TRP A 136 -13.07 -29.46 -13.04
C TRP A 136 -13.04 -30.73 -13.91
N LYS A 137 -14.24 -31.20 -14.31
CA LYS A 137 -14.41 -32.30 -15.27
C LYS A 137 -14.34 -31.80 -16.70
#